data_6271f35819d7150b695e8f1a5d22aee5
#
_entry.id   6271f35819d7150b695e8f1a5d22aee5
#
_cell.length_a   1.000
_cell.length_b   1.000
_cell.length_c   1.000
_cell.angle_alpha   90.00
_cell.angle_beta   90.00
_cell.angle_gamma   90.00
#
_symmetry.space_group_name_H-M   'P 1'
#
loop_
_entity.id
_entity.type
_entity.pdbx_description
1 polymer ?
#
loop_
_entity_poly.entity_id
_entity_poly.type
_entity_poly.pdbx_seq_one_letter_code
_entity_poly.pdbx_strand_id
1 'polypeptide(L)'
;MTFTPAEEYIANVVGQSLGSIVCSAQCNPPCQFKWIQPEGTVVDGSNLEISSLSKNDHGTFTCHAGNGYGNNGTKNLTVTVNCKYLMINTILLLANI
;
A
#
# COMPACT_ATOMS: atom_id res chain seq x y z
N MET A 1 -7.96 -12.70 -5.37
CA MET A 1 -6.83 -11.76 -5.49
C MET A 1 -5.90 -11.91 -4.31
N THR A 2 -4.63 -11.86 -4.57
CA THR A 2 -3.61 -11.98 -3.52
C THR A 2 -2.55 -10.92 -3.68
N PHE A 3 -1.86 -10.62 -2.57
CA PHE A 3 -0.67 -9.78 -2.57
C PHE A 3 0.57 -10.64 -2.33
N THR A 4 1.69 -10.20 -2.88
CA THR A 4 3.00 -10.80 -2.60
C THR A 4 3.96 -9.67 -2.22
N PRO A 5 4.44 -9.62 -0.99
CA PRO A 5 4.12 -10.50 0.14
C PRO A 5 2.64 -10.41 0.56
N ALA A 6 2.13 -11.46 1.19
CA ALA A 6 0.72 -11.62 1.49
C ALA A 6 0.29 -10.82 2.73
N GLU A 7 0.58 -9.54 2.74
CA GLU A 7 0.25 -8.65 3.85
C GLU A 7 -0.88 -7.72 3.43
N GLU A 8 -1.80 -7.46 4.34
CA GLU A 8 -2.90 -6.54 4.12
C GLU A 8 -2.79 -5.29 4.98
N TYR A 9 -1.88 -5.31 5.94
CA TYR A 9 -1.61 -4.20 6.87
C TYR A 9 -0.12 -4.03 7.02
N ILE A 10 0.37 -2.84 6.72
CA ILE A 10 1.78 -2.51 6.84
C ILE A 10 1.91 -1.23 7.66
N ALA A 11 2.78 -1.24 8.66
CA ALA A 11 3.09 -0.05 9.44
C ALA A 11 4.57 0.26 9.30
N ASN A 12 4.89 1.50 9.00
CA ASN A 12 6.27 1.92 8.83
C ASN A 12 6.39 3.41 9.15
N VAL A 13 7.60 3.94 9.16
CA VAL A 13 7.83 5.35 9.47
C VAL A 13 8.12 6.15 8.21
N VAL A 14 7.89 7.46 8.30
CA VAL A 14 8.20 8.39 7.22
C VAL A 14 9.65 8.23 6.80
N GLY A 15 9.86 8.21 5.49
CA GLY A 15 11.18 8.09 4.88
C GLY A 15 11.62 6.66 4.60
N GLN A 16 10.97 5.67 5.16
CA GLN A 16 11.31 4.28 4.88
C GLN A 16 10.63 3.80 3.61
N SER A 17 11.19 2.76 3.01
CA SER A 17 10.64 2.14 1.81
C SER A 17 9.50 1.22 2.17
N LEU A 18 8.42 1.27 1.38
CA LEU A 18 7.36 0.29 1.47
C LEU A 18 7.81 -1.06 0.91
N GLY A 19 8.81 -1.04 0.05
CA GLY A 19 9.19 -2.20 -0.73
C GLY A 19 8.28 -2.37 -1.92
N SER A 20 8.22 -3.58 -2.43
CA SER A 20 7.43 -3.90 -3.62
C SER A 20 6.29 -4.84 -3.22
N ILE A 21 5.06 -4.44 -3.53
CA ILE A 21 3.87 -5.24 -3.30
C ILE A 21 3.26 -5.57 -4.65
N VAL A 22 3.17 -6.84 -4.97
CA VAL A 22 2.60 -7.30 -6.24
C VAL A 22 1.20 -7.83 -6.00
N CYS A 23 0.25 -7.30 -6.75
CA CYS A 23 -1.13 -7.75 -6.74
C CYS A 23 -1.32 -8.80 -7.82
N SER A 24 -1.99 -9.90 -7.50
CA SER A 24 -2.24 -10.99 -8.43
C SER A 24 -3.69 -11.41 -8.41
N ALA A 25 -4.18 -11.83 -9.55
CA ALA A 25 -5.52 -12.40 -9.68
C ALA A 25 -5.51 -13.43 -10.80
N GLN A 26 -6.31 -14.47 -10.63
CA GLN A 26 -6.50 -15.46 -11.69
C GLN A 26 -7.63 -14.99 -12.59
N CYS A 27 -7.28 -14.66 -13.80
CA CYS A 27 -8.22 -14.18 -14.81
C CYS A 27 -7.98 -14.87 -16.13
N ASN A 28 -9.06 -15.09 -16.86
CA ASN A 28 -8.97 -15.64 -18.19
C ASN A 28 -9.97 -14.93 -19.11
N PRO A 29 -9.52 -14.07 -20.04
CA PRO A 29 -8.12 -13.70 -20.28
C PRO A 29 -7.50 -12.92 -19.12
N PRO A 30 -6.17 -12.75 -19.11
CA PRO A 30 -5.48 -12.09 -18.00
C PRO A 30 -6.00 -10.71 -17.70
N CYS A 31 -6.05 -10.39 -16.41
CA CYS A 31 -6.49 -9.07 -15.96
C CYS A 31 -5.41 -8.02 -16.16
N GLN A 32 -5.88 -6.79 -16.30
CA GLN A 32 -5.06 -5.61 -16.14
C GLN A 32 -5.22 -5.13 -14.71
N PHE A 33 -4.17 -4.54 -14.16
CA PHE A 33 -4.11 -4.12 -12.79
C PHE A 33 -3.84 -2.63 -12.69
N LYS A 34 -4.37 -2.03 -11.63
CA LYS A 34 -3.99 -0.67 -11.24
C LYS A 34 -4.09 -0.55 -9.73
N TRP A 35 -3.27 0.35 -9.18
CA TRP A 35 -3.32 0.70 -7.78
C TRP A 35 -3.90 2.09 -7.62
N ILE A 36 -4.83 2.22 -6.69
CA ILE A 36 -5.41 3.51 -6.33
C ILE A 36 -4.84 3.89 -4.97
N GLN A 37 -4.15 5.01 -4.92
CA GLN A 37 -3.51 5.50 -3.71
C GLN A 37 -4.52 6.20 -2.80
N PRO A 38 -4.19 6.40 -1.51
CA PRO A 38 -5.13 7.03 -0.57
C PRO A 38 -5.64 8.39 -1.02
N GLU A 39 -4.84 9.15 -1.73
CA GLU A 39 -5.22 10.46 -2.25
C GLU A 39 -6.01 10.39 -3.56
N GLY A 40 -6.19 9.20 -4.13
CA GLY A 40 -6.94 9.01 -5.36
C GLY A 40 -6.10 8.88 -6.61
N THR A 41 -4.78 9.05 -6.53
CA THR A 41 -3.89 8.87 -7.68
C THR A 41 -3.89 7.42 -8.12
N VAL A 42 -3.98 7.20 -9.43
CA VAL A 42 -4.00 5.87 -10.03
C VAL A 42 -2.66 5.57 -10.67
N VAL A 43 -2.11 4.40 -10.34
CA VAL A 43 -0.86 3.90 -10.92
C VAL A 43 -1.18 2.61 -11.66
N ASP A 44 -0.86 2.55 -12.94
CA ASP A 44 -1.10 1.36 -13.74
C ASP A 44 -0.07 0.29 -13.41
N GLY A 45 -0.53 -0.96 -13.41
CA GLY A 45 0.32 -2.11 -13.20
C GLY A 45 0.01 -2.82 -11.89
N SER A 46 0.55 -4.02 -11.76
CA SER A 46 0.33 -4.88 -10.60
C SER A 46 1.29 -4.60 -9.44
N ASN A 47 2.37 -3.89 -9.69
CA ASN A 47 3.41 -3.65 -8.71
C ASN A 47 3.25 -2.28 -8.06
N LEU A 48 3.10 -2.28 -6.75
CA LEU A 48 3.12 -1.05 -5.95
C LEU A 48 4.48 -0.93 -5.29
N GLU A 49 5.16 0.18 -5.56
CA GLU A 49 6.49 0.41 -5.01
C GLU A 49 6.60 1.87 -4.56
N ILE A 50 6.97 2.06 -3.31
CA ILE A 50 7.18 3.39 -2.74
C ILE A 50 8.55 3.39 -2.08
N SER A 51 9.47 4.16 -2.64
CA SER A 51 10.85 4.19 -2.15
C SER A 51 11.01 4.97 -0.86
N SER A 52 10.14 5.96 -0.64
CA SER A 52 10.19 6.78 0.57
C SER A 52 8.78 7.19 0.97
N LEU A 53 8.32 6.67 2.08
CA LEU A 53 6.99 6.94 2.57
C LEU A 53 6.86 8.37 3.10
N SER A 54 5.76 9.01 2.76
CA SER A 54 5.37 10.30 3.32
C SER A 54 4.06 10.15 4.06
N LYS A 55 3.66 11.17 4.83
CA LYS A 55 2.37 11.10 5.52
C LYS A 55 1.18 11.03 4.56
N ASN A 56 1.34 11.44 3.31
CA ASN A 56 0.28 11.31 2.31
C ASN A 56 0.06 9.87 1.89
N ASP A 57 0.98 8.99 2.21
CA ASP A 57 0.86 7.56 1.91
C ASP A 57 0.13 6.79 3.01
N HIS A 58 -0.26 7.46 4.08
CA HIS A 58 -1.04 6.85 5.13
C HIS A 58 -2.48 6.65 4.67
N GLY A 59 -2.98 5.44 4.76
CA GLY A 59 -4.35 5.15 4.39
C GLY A 59 -4.47 3.84 3.64
N THR A 60 -5.47 3.76 2.78
CA THR A 60 -5.79 2.54 2.04
C THR A 60 -5.35 2.66 0.59
N PHE A 61 -4.55 1.70 0.16
CA PHE A 61 -4.21 1.48 -1.23
C PHE A 61 -5.09 0.35 -1.74
N THR A 62 -5.71 0.54 -2.91
CA THR A 62 -6.60 -0.47 -3.48
C THR A 62 -6.03 -0.97 -4.78
N CYS A 63 -5.81 -2.28 -4.87
CA CYS A 63 -5.50 -2.93 -6.13
C CYS A 63 -6.81 -3.27 -6.83
N HIS A 64 -6.92 -2.86 -8.07
CA HIS A 64 -8.07 -3.15 -8.91
C HIS A 64 -7.61 -4.01 -10.09
N ALA A 65 -8.29 -5.13 -10.29
CA ALA A 65 -8.02 -6.04 -11.40
C ALA A 65 -9.27 -6.20 -12.25
N GLY A 66 -9.11 -6.21 -13.57
CA GLY A 66 -10.22 -6.42 -14.47
C GLY A 66 -9.73 -6.87 -15.83
N ASN A 67 -10.53 -7.70 -16.51
CA ASN A 67 -10.20 -8.16 -17.87
C ASN A 67 -11.26 -7.78 -18.90
N GLY A 68 -12.32 -7.09 -18.51
CA GLY A 68 -13.40 -6.71 -19.44
C GLY A 68 -14.30 -7.87 -19.83
N TYR A 69 -14.09 -9.06 -19.30
CA TYR A 69 -14.83 -10.28 -19.64
C TYR A 69 -15.45 -10.95 -18.43
N GLY A 70 -15.77 -10.16 -17.43
CA GLY A 70 -16.44 -10.68 -16.24
C GLY A 70 -15.52 -10.89 -15.03
N ASN A 71 -14.23 -10.96 -15.22
CA ASN A 71 -13.30 -10.97 -14.08
C ASN A 71 -13.04 -9.53 -13.65
N ASN A 72 -13.33 -9.27 -12.39
CA ASN A 72 -13.23 -7.92 -11.85
C ASN A 72 -13.15 -8.03 -10.33
N GLY A 73 -12.23 -7.33 -9.73
CA GLY A 73 -12.09 -7.40 -8.29
C GLY A 73 -11.17 -6.33 -7.74
N THR A 74 -11.25 -6.18 -6.43
CA THR A 74 -10.40 -5.25 -5.69
C THR A 74 -9.89 -5.91 -4.43
N LYS A 75 -8.74 -5.44 -3.97
CA LYS A 75 -8.18 -5.83 -2.67
C LYS A 75 -7.48 -4.63 -2.06
N ASN A 76 -7.70 -4.44 -0.77
CA ASN A 76 -7.19 -3.28 -0.05
C ASN A 76 -5.93 -3.63 0.73
N LEU A 77 -4.98 -2.69 0.72
CA LEU A 77 -3.80 -2.71 1.56
C LEU A 77 -3.85 -1.48 2.45
N THR A 78 -3.84 -1.67 3.75
CA THR A 78 -3.83 -0.56 4.70
C THR A 78 -2.39 -0.27 5.10
N VAL A 79 -1.97 0.95 4.89
CA VAL A 79 -0.63 1.41 5.23
C VAL A 79 -0.73 2.46 6.33
N THR A 80 -0.07 2.22 7.42
CA THR A 80 0.07 3.17 8.51
C THR A 80 1.46 3.78 8.44
N VAL A 81 1.51 5.08 8.24
CA VAL A 81 2.77 5.80 8.18
C VAL A 81 2.92 6.58 9.47
N ASN A 82 3.90 6.22 10.27
CA ASN A 82 4.17 6.87 11.53
C ASN A 82 5.20 7.98 11.33
N CYS A 83 4.97 9.09 12.01
CA CYS A 83 5.91 10.19 11.99
C CYS A 83 7.14 9.83 12.81
N LYS A 84 8.30 9.96 12.19
CA LYS A 84 9.55 9.65 12.84
C LYS A 84 9.78 10.50 14.10
N TYR A 85 9.43 11.77 14.01
CA TYR A 85 9.53 12.66 15.16
C TYR A 85 8.57 12.28 16.25
N LEU A 86 7.37 11.88 15.89
CA LEU A 86 6.41 11.45 16.89
C LEU A 86 6.92 10.26 17.68
N MET A 87 7.52 9.30 17.00
CA MET A 87 8.11 8.14 17.67
C MET A 87 9.24 8.54 18.60
N ILE A 88 10.14 9.40 18.12
CA ILE A 88 11.23 9.91 18.93
C ILE A 88 10.69 10.70 20.11
N ASN A 89 9.72 11.56 19.87
CA ASN A 89 9.12 12.34 20.94
C ASN A 89 8.42 11.45 21.97
N THR A 90 7.77 10.42 21.51
CA THR A 90 7.13 9.47 22.41
C THR A 90 8.18 8.83 23.33
N ILE A 91 9.29 8.41 22.76
CA ILE A 91 10.38 7.83 23.53
C ILE A 91 10.98 8.87 24.47
N LEU A 92 11.21 10.07 23.97
CA LEU A 92 11.78 11.15 24.79
C LEU A 92 10.82 11.55 25.90
N LEU A 93 9.54 11.63 25.59
CA LEU A 93 8.55 11.92 26.61
C LEU A 93 8.53 10.85 27.67
N LEU A 94 8.57 9.60 27.26
CA LEU A 94 8.62 8.50 28.21
C LEU A 94 9.90 8.52 29.02
N ALA A 95 10.99 9.00 28.45
CA ALA A 95 12.26 9.12 29.16
C ALA A 95 12.32 10.35 30.05
N ASN A 96 11.62 11.40 29.67
CA ASN A 96 11.66 12.69 30.36
C ASN A 96 10.52 12.88 31.32
N ILE A 97 9.54 12.12 31.14
CA ILE A 97 8.32 12.23 31.92
C ILE A 97 8.44 11.36 33.13
#